data_7727fc22c98a1e6b954d424275db84da
#
_entry.id   7727fc22c98a1e6b954d424275db84da
#
_cell.length_a   1.000
_cell.length_b   1.000
_cell.length_c   1.000
_cell.angle_alpha   90.00
_cell.angle_beta   90.00
_cell.angle_gamma   90.00
#
_symmetry.space_group_name_H-M   'P 1'
#
loop_
_entity.id
_entity.type
_entity.pdbx_description
1 polymer ?
#
loop_
_entity_poly.entity_id
_entity_poly.type
_entity_poly.pdbx_seq_one_letter_code
_entity_poly.pdbx_strand_id
1 'polypeptide(L)'
;MKRILISMLTIVLLTNCNNLQKKPIETDTKRNVITEKSYDSTIKQKDRENEESKRATCIFSNPDTSVSGIRIRNVVSVKNIVGKNTKLEGDSTHIFYSNDRKQVLKLTIHPGDYYSQVSVFSISYSKDPESKSRKLNFKEFTTEKGIKLGQTKQQLIEKLGKCYVTRESTNEDLELFYQIKLPNDSKTKLLERNNMPIYYASYKFRKDKLYNFEFGFEYP
;
A
#
# COMPACT_ATOMS: atom_id res chain seq x y z
N MET A 1 -33.26 -44.20 -3.40
CA MET A 1 -33.76 -44.62 -2.07
C MET A 1 -32.54 -45.05 -1.23
N LYS A 2 -32.15 -44.27 -0.23
CA LYS A 2 -31.55 -44.69 1.04
C LYS A 2 -31.30 -43.42 1.85
N ARG A 3 -32.18 -43.20 2.80
CA ARG A 3 -32.05 -42.19 3.86
C ARG A 3 -31.10 -42.73 4.92
N ILE A 4 -30.16 -41.95 5.42
CA ILE A 4 -29.43 -42.21 6.64
C ILE A 4 -29.62 -40.99 7.54
N LEU A 5 -30.40 -41.21 8.60
CA LEU A 5 -30.52 -40.39 9.79
C LEU A 5 -29.35 -40.70 10.72
N ILE A 6 -28.66 -39.71 11.25
CA ILE A 6 -27.79 -39.81 12.44
C ILE A 6 -28.03 -38.54 13.25
N SER A 7 -28.88 -38.62 14.20
CA SER A 7 -28.80 -38.68 15.65
C SER A 7 -27.92 -37.61 16.32
N MET A 8 -28.64 -36.68 16.96
CA MET A 8 -28.11 -35.73 17.96
C MET A 8 -27.53 -36.46 19.17
N LEU A 9 -26.43 -35.99 19.69
CA LEU A 9 -26.01 -36.27 21.06
C LEU A 9 -25.58 -34.95 21.71
N THR A 10 -26.46 -34.40 22.54
CA THR A 10 -26.28 -33.30 23.44
C THR A 10 -25.59 -33.79 24.72
N ILE A 11 -24.44 -33.31 25.07
CA ILE A 11 -23.82 -33.50 26.37
C ILE A 11 -23.79 -32.17 27.11
N VAL A 12 -24.59 -32.08 28.14
CA VAL A 12 -24.62 -31.01 29.12
C VAL A 12 -23.68 -31.43 30.24
N LEU A 13 -22.63 -30.66 30.49
CA LEU A 13 -21.80 -30.78 31.69
C LEU A 13 -21.97 -29.55 32.59
N LEU A 14 -22.73 -29.74 33.65
CA LEU A 14 -22.81 -28.86 34.79
C LEU A 14 -21.58 -29.12 35.70
N THR A 15 -20.79 -28.11 36.01
CA THR A 15 -19.81 -28.18 37.08
C THR A 15 -19.96 -27.03 38.04
N ASN A 16 -20.10 -27.41 39.27
CA ASN A 16 -20.40 -26.70 40.49
C ASN A 16 -19.45 -25.56 40.85
N CYS A 17 -20.07 -24.51 41.42
CA CYS A 17 -19.41 -23.53 42.29
C CYS A 17 -18.93 -24.17 43.59
N ASN A 18 -17.69 -23.84 43.96
CA ASN A 18 -17.27 -23.91 45.35
C ASN A 18 -16.68 -22.57 45.78
N ASN A 19 -17.45 -21.89 46.63
CA ASN A 19 -17.04 -20.76 47.44
C ASN A 19 -15.99 -21.19 48.46
N LEU A 20 -14.84 -20.54 48.49
CA LEU A 20 -13.92 -20.51 49.62
C LEU A 20 -13.56 -19.06 49.94
N GLN A 21 -14.27 -18.51 50.91
CA GLN A 21 -13.89 -17.28 51.62
C GLN A 21 -12.52 -17.44 52.28
N LYS A 22 -11.55 -16.56 51.98
CA LYS A 22 -10.40 -16.29 52.82
C LYS A 22 -10.32 -14.81 53.14
N LYS A 23 -10.20 -14.52 54.46
CA LYS A 23 -10.07 -13.23 55.11
C LYS A 23 -8.90 -12.38 54.55
N PRO A 24 -8.99 -11.05 54.65
CA PRO A 24 -7.95 -10.12 54.21
C PRO A 24 -6.81 -10.08 55.24
N ILE A 25 -5.58 -10.14 54.76
CA ILE A 25 -4.38 -9.74 55.49
C ILE A 25 -4.00 -8.35 54.91
N GLU A 26 -4.17 -7.34 55.75
CA GLU A 26 -3.58 -6.03 55.54
C GLU A 26 -2.06 -6.14 55.63
N THR A 27 -1.39 -5.78 54.56
CA THR A 27 0.03 -5.38 54.59
C THR A 27 0.19 -4.17 53.68
N ASP A 28 0.31 -3.04 54.34
CA ASP A 28 0.74 -1.76 53.76
C ASP A 28 2.11 -1.93 53.09
N THR A 29 2.13 -1.86 51.79
CA THR A 29 3.37 -1.56 51.03
C THR A 29 2.98 -0.69 49.84
N LYS A 30 3.11 0.61 50.02
CA LYS A 30 3.11 1.58 48.92
C LYS A 30 4.22 1.22 47.94
N ARG A 31 3.91 0.46 46.93
CA ARG A 31 4.74 0.28 45.75
C ARG A 31 4.14 1.13 44.65
N ASN A 32 4.84 2.21 44.31
CA ASN A 32 4.57 3.00 43.09
C ASN A 32 4.64 2.06 41.88
N VAL A 33 3.52 1.54 41.43
CA VAL A 33 3.37 0.93 40.14
C VAL A 33 3.22 2.08 39.14
N ILE A 34 4.36 2.59 38.69
CA ILE A 34 4.39 3.40 37.46
C ILE A 34 4.02 2.42 36.35
N THR A 35 2.82 2.56 35.81
CA THR A 35 2.27 1.71 34.79
C THR A 35 3.10 1.86 33.51
N GLU A 36 3.85 0.84 33.12
CA GLU A 36 4.59 0.75 31.84
C GLU A 36 3.72 1.05 30.60
N LYS A 37 2.39 0.93 30.71
CA LYS A 37 1.44 1.29 29.63
C LYS A 37 1.37 2.76 29.29
N SER A 38 1.68 3.69 30.20
CA SER A 38 1.63 5.13 29.90
C SER A 38 2.89 5.63 29.20
N TYR A 39 4.03 4.98 29.42
CA TYR A 39 5.31 5.35 28.82
C TYR A 39 5.36 5.01 27.32
N ASP A 40 4.87 3.85 26.91
CA ASP A 40 4.85 3.39 25.52
C ASP A 40 3.89 4.23 24.62
N SER A 41 2.75 4.67 25.16
CA SER A 41 1.83 5.53 24.43
C SER A 41 2.38 6.93 24.17
N THR A 42 3.13 7.49 25.12
CA THR A 42 3.71 8.83 24.99
C THR A 42 4.88 8.87 24.02
N ILE A 43 5.68 7.80 23.96
CA ILE A 43 6.76 7.66 22.97
C ILE A 43 6.16 7.55 21.56
N LYS A 44 5.18 6.67 21.35
CA LYS A 44 4.51 6.53 20.05
C LYS A 44 3.80 7.80 19.58
N GLN A 45 3.28 8.60 20.50
CA GLN A 45 2.65 9.88 20.16
C GLN A 45 3.71 10.93 19.77
N LYS A 46 4.81 11.01 20.48
CA LYS A 46 5.93 11.92 20.18
C LYS A 46 6.63 11.58 18.87
N ASP A 47 6.74 10.29 18.54
CA ASP A 47 7.28 9.83 17.25
C ASP A 47 6.34 10.20 16.10
N ARG A 48 5.02 10.07 16.27
CA ARG A 48 4.02 10.53 15.28
C ARG A 48 4.06 12.04 15.04
N GLU A 49 4.11 12.84 16.11
CA GLU A 49 4.21 14.30 16.01
C GLU A 49 5.51 14.74 15.35
N ASN A 50 6.62 14.06 15.61
CA ASN A 50 7.91 14.32 14.99
C ASN A 50 7.92 13.91 13.50
N GLU A 51 7.22 12.86 13.13
CA GLU A 51 7.02 12.47 11.72
C GLU A 51 6.08 13.41 10.98
N GLU A 52 5.01 13.90 11.61
CA GLU A 52 4.12 14.91 11.04
C GLU A 52 4.82 16.26 10.84
N SER A 53 5.65 16.67 11.79
CA SER A 53 6.50 17.88 11.68
C SER A 53 7.51 17.76 10.53
N LYS A 54 8.14 16.60 10.34
CA LYS A 54 9.03 16.33 9.19
C LYS A 54 8.28 16.35 7.86
N ARG A 55 7.02 15.90 7.82
CA ARG A 55 6.16 15.97 6.63
C ARG A 55 5.85 17.40 6.22
N ALA A 56 5.60 18.29 7.19
CA ALA A 56 5.25 19.69 6.92
C ALA A 56 6.38 20.47 6.25
N THR A 57 7.63 20.03 6.41
CA THR A 57 8.83 20.71 5.88
C THR A 57 9.44 20.02 4.65
N CYS A 58 9.10 18.77 4.38
CA CYS A 58 9.69 18.01 3.28
C CYS A 58 8.77 17.99 2.06
N ILE A 59 9.25 18.51 0.94
CA ILE A 59 8.50 18.54 -0.32
C ILE A 59 8.97 17.39 -1.22
N PHE A 60 8.08 16.45 -1.52
CA PHE A 60 8.30 15.45 -2.56
C PHE A 60 8.09 16.07 -3.94
N SER A 61 9.14 16.73 -4.44
CA SER A 61 9.05 17.64 -5.59
C SER A 61 9.09 16.97 -6.95
N ASN A 62 9.51 15.71 -7.02
CA ASN A 62 9.72 14.99 -8.29
C ASN A 62 9.12 13.57 -8.23
N PRO A 63 7.79 13.41 -8.27
CA PRO A 63 7.13 12.11 -8.26
C PRO A 63 7.31 11.36 -9.59
N ASP A 64 7.16 10.03 -9.55
CA ASP A 64 6.95 9.22 -10.76
C ASP A 64 5.54 9.46 -11.32
N THR A 65 5.42 9.51 -12.63
CA THR A 65 4.15 9.74 -13.32
C THR A 65 3.89 8.73 -14.44
N SER A 66 4.80 7.80 -14.67
CA SER A 66 4.64 6.80 -15.72
C SER A 66 5.30 5.46 -15.41
N VAL A 67 4.78 4.42 -16.06
CA VAL A 67 5.32 3.05 -16.06
C VAL A 67 5.42 2.56 -17.50
N SER A 68 6.62 2.19 -17.93
CA SER A 68 6.87 1.58 -19.26
C SER A 68 6.22 2.36 -20.40
N GLY A 69 6.26 3.70 -20.32
CA GLY A 69 5.70 4.61 -21.32
C GLY A 69 4.20 4.94 -21.15
N ILE A 70 3.49 4.25 -20.28
CA ILE A 70 2.12 4.62 -19.90
C ILE A 70 2.19 5.74 -18.88
N ARG A 71 1.60 6.91 -19.17
CA ARG A 71 1.60 8.08 -18.29
C ARG A 71 0.27 8.23 -17.56
N ILE A 72 0.34 8.70 -16.31
CA ILE A 72 -0.83 9.02 -15.51
C ILE A 72 -1.74 10.01 -16.26
N ARG A 73 -3.05 9.76 -16.26
CA ARG A 73 -4.12 10.56 -16.89
C ARG A 73 -3.88 10.89 -18.38
N ASN A 74 -3.08 10.09 -19.09
CA ASN A 74 -2.74 10.30 -20.48
C ASN A 74 -3.24 9.16 -21.37
N VAL A 75 -4.43 9.33 -21.95
CA VAL A 75 -5.12 8.35 -22.80
C VAL A 75 -4.29 7.95 -24.02
N VAL A 76 -3.53 8.88 -24.62
CA VAL A 76 -2.71 8.60 -25.79
C VAL A 76 -1.60 7.62 -25.47
N SER A 77 -0.92 7.78 -24.32
CA SER A 77 0.13 6.87 -23.90
C SER A 77 -0.40 5.45 -23.62
N VAL A 78 -1.59 5.35 -23.02
CA VAL A 78 -2.27 4.05 -22.83
C VAL A 78 -2.55 3.39 -24.18
N LYS A 79 -3.17 4.09 -25.12
CA LYS A 79 -3.50 3.56 -26.46
C LYS A 79 -2.27 3.10 -27.24
N ASN A 80 -1.17 3.81 -27.10
CA ASN A 80 0.09 3.45 -27.78
C ASN A 80 0.69 2.15 -27.25
N ILE A 81 0.57 1.87 -25.96
CA ILE A 81 1.17 0.70 -25.30
C ILE A 81 0.19 -0.46 -25.25
N VAL A 82 -1.05 -0.22 -24.83
CA VAL A 82 -2.05 -1.27 -24.63
C VAL A 82 -2.76 -1.64 -25.92
N GLY A 83 -2.85 -0.70 -26.86
CA GLY A 83 -3.46 -0.87 -28.19
C GLY A 83 -4.55 0.14 -28.46
N LYS A 84 -4.57 0.63 -29.71
CA LYS A 84 -5.43 1.75 -30.13
C LYS A 84 -6.93 1.50 -29.91
N ASN A 85 -7.37 0.26 -30.08
CA ASN A 85 -8.79 -0.12 -29.98
C ASN A 85 -9.18 -0.55 -28.55
N THR A 86 -8.24 -0.56 -27.60
CA THR A 86 -8.54 -0.95 -26.22
C THR A 86 -9.08 0.26 -25.48
N LYS A 87 -10.30 0.13 -24.97
CA LYS A 87 -10.90 1.05 -24.00
C LYS A 87 -10.74 0.42 -22.62
N LEU A 88 -9.99 1.06 -21.74
CA LEU A 88 -10.00 0.72 -20.34
C LEU A 88 -11.15 1.51 -19.73
N GLU A 89 -12.12 0.82 -19.14
CA GLU A 89 -13.33 1.45 -18.59
C GLU A 89 -13.05 2.03 -17.21
N GLY A 90 -13.77 3.09 -16.86
CA GLY A 90 -13.70 3.71 -15.54
C GLY A 90 -14.22 2.79 -14.45
N ASP A 91 -13.87 3.09 -13.21
CA ASP A 91 -14.25 2.33 -12.00
C ASP A 91 -13.79 0.86 -12.01
N SER A 92 -12.63 0.63 -12.63
CA SER A 92 -12.08 -0.72 -12.76
C SER A 92 -10.56 -0.75 -12.67
N THR A 93 -10.05 -1.92 -12.32
CA THR A 93 -8.62 -2.25 -12.36
C THR A 93 -8.35 -3.22 -13.50
N HIS A 94 -7.49 -2.81 -14.42
CA HIS A 94 -7.07 -3.60 -15.55
C HIS A 94 -5.71 -4.22 -15.28
N ILE A 95 -5.60 -5.54 -15.51
CA ILE A 95 -4.41 -6.33 -15.18
C ILE A 95 -3.66 -6.72 -16.45
N PHE A 96 -2.36 -6.43 -16.46
CA PHE A 96 -1.44 -6.80 -17.51
C PHE A 96 -0.22 -7.52 -16.93
N TYR A 97 0.36 -8.42 -17.72
CA TYR A 97 1.55 -9.17 -17.35
C TYR A 97 2.75 -8.72 -18.18
N SER A 98 3.95 -8.82 -17.59
CA SER A 98 5.20 -8.76 -18.36
C SER A 98 5.25 -9.88 -19.38
N ASN A 99 6.15 -9.78 -20.37
CA ASN A 99 6.28 -10.76 -21.44
C ASN A 99 6.51 -12.18 -20.91
N ASP A 100 7.34 -12.33 -19.88
CA ASP A 100 7.65 -13.59 -19.21
C ASP A 100 6.68 -13.95 -18.06
N ARG A 101 5.62 -13.15 -17.85
CA ARG A 101 4.58 -13.30 -16.82
C ARG A 101 5.08 -13.28 -15.36
N LYS A 102 6.30 -12.80 -15.11
CA LYS A 102 6.83 -12.71 -13.75
C LYS A 102 6.36 -11.48 -12.99
N GLN A 103 5.93 -10.44 -13.73
CA GLN A 103 5.44 -9.20 -13.13
C GLN A 103 4.01 -8.90 -13.56
N VAL A 104 3.30 -8.22 -12.69
CA VAL A 104 1.92 -7.75 -12.88
C VAL A 104 1.92 -6.23 -12.81
N LEU A 105 1.31 -5.60 -13.81
CA LEU A 105 0.96 -4.20 -13.82
C LEU A 105 -0.57 -4.08 -13.71
N LYS A 106 -1.04 -3.37 -12.70
CA LYS A 106 -2.43 -2.98 -12.53
C LYS A 106 -2.58 -1.51 -12.87
N LEU A 107 -3.53 -1.21 -13.73
CA LEU A 107 -3.93 0.15 -14.12
C LEU A 107 -5.32 0.40 -13.56
N THR A 108 -5.44 1.33 -12.61
CA THR A 108 -6.73 1.68 -12.01
C THR A 108 -7.23 3.01 -12.55
N ILE A 109 -8.50 3.03 -12.93
CA ILE A 109 -9.26 4.19 -13.37
C ILE A 109 -10.32 4.44 -12.31
N HIS A 110 -10.37 5.66 -11.78
CA HIS A 110 -11.33 6.01 -10.75
C HIS A 110 -12.72 6.32 -11.34
N PRO A 111 -13.78 6.22 -10.52
CA PRO A 111 -15.12 6.64 -10.92
C PRO A 111 -15.13 8.07 -11.44
N GLY A 112 -15.81 8.30 -12.56
CA GLY A 112 -15.88 9.61 -13.19
C GLY A 112 -14.69 9.98 -14.08
N ASP A 113 -13.60 9.21 -14.08
CA ASP A 113 -12.51 9.40 -15.03
C ASP A 113 -12.93 8.98 -16.45
N TYR A 114 -12.34 9.65 -17.45
CA TYR A 114 -12.55 9.27 -18.84
C TYR A 114 -11.88 7.93 -19.17
N TYR A 115 -12.41 7.19 -20.14
CA TYR A 115 -11.86 5.91 -20.60
C TYR A 115 -10.35 5.98 -20.85
N SER A 116 -9.64 5.00 -20.35
CA SER A 116 -8.18 4.89 -20.45
C SER A 116 -7.39 6.01 -19.76
N GLN A 117 -8.02 6.79 -18.90
CA GLN A 117 -7.37 7.82 -18.09
C GLN A 117 -6.89 7.25 -16.77
N VAL A 118 -5.78 6.50 -16.83
CA VAL A 118 -5.22 5.80 -15.67
C VAL A 118 -4.85 6.78 -14.56
N SER A 119 -5.30 6.54 -13.35
CA SER A 119 -5.04 7.36 -12.16
C SER A 119 -4.11 6.71 -11.14
N VAL A 120 -4.02 5.36 -11.13
CA VAL A 120 -3.11 4.63 -10.24
C VAL A 120 -2.42 3.50 -11.00
N PHE A 121 -1.12 3.34 -10.74
CA PHE A 121 -0.30 2.22 -11.16
C PHE A 121 0.07 1.36 -9.96
N SER A 122 -0.04 0.03 -10.08
CA SER A 122 0.47 -0.90 -9.07
C SER A 122 1.26 -2.00 -9.75
N ILE A 123 2.48 -2.25 -9.28
CA ILE A 123 3.40 -3.24 -9.84
C ILE A 123 3.83 -4.22 -8.76
N SER A 124 3.74 -5.52 -9.05
CA SER A 124 4.15 -6.59 -8.15
C SER A 124 4.68 -7.79 -8.91
N TYR A 125 5.32 -8.73 -8.19
CA TYR A 125 5.56 -10.05 -8.76
C TYR A 125 4.25 -10.81 -8.96
N SER A 126 4.20 -11.60 -10.03
CA SER A 126 3.06 -12.46 -10.34
C SER A 126 2.93 -13.58 -9.31
N LYS A 127 1.70 -13.84 -8.86
CA LYS A 127 1.34 -15.03 -8.08
C LYS A 127 0.71 -16.12 -8.95
N ASP A 128 0.30 -15.78 -10.18
CA ASP A 128 -0.36 -16.66 -11.13
C ASP A 128 0.23 -16.43 -12.54
N PRO A 129 1.33 -17.11 -12.88
CA PRO A 129 1.95 -16.97 -14.19
C PRO A 129 1.11 -17.61 -15.33
N GLU A 130 0.17 -18.49 -14.99
CA GLU A 130 -0.73 -19.15 -15.96
C GLU A 130 -1.99 -18.35 -16.29
N SER A 131 -2.15 -17.18 -15.66
CA SER A 131 -3.29 -16.28 -15.91
C SER A 131 -3.49 -16.02 -17.40
N LYS A 132 -4.74 -16.05 -17.87
CA LYS A 132 -5.12 -15.68 -19.25
C LYS A 132 -5.11 -14.18 -19.50
N SER A 133 -4.80 -13.36 -18.51
CA SER A 133 -4.73 -11.92 -18.64
C SER A 133 -3.69 -11.47 -19.67
N ARG A 134 -3.93 -10.28 -20.22
CA ARG A 134 -3.16 -9.74 -21.35
C ARG A 134 -1.70 -9.47 -21.00
N LYS A 135 -0.79 -9.84 -21.88
CA LYS A 135 0.63 -9.49 -21.81
C LYS A 135 0.91 -8.17 -22.53
N LEU A 136 1.86 -7.41 -21.97
CA LEU A 136 2.53 -6.33 -22.66
C LEU A 136 3.97 -6.75 -23.03
N ASN A 137 4.50 -6.16 -24.08
CA ASN A 137 5.83 -6.53 -24.58
C ASN A 137 6.96 -5.84 -23.79
N PHE A 138 6.95 -6.04 -22.48
CA PHE A 138 8.01 -5.60 -21.56
C PHE A 138 8.51 -6.80 -20.77
N LYS A 139 9.83 -6.94 -20.66
CA LYS A 139 10.45 -7.95 -19.78
C LYS A 139 10.21 -7.61 -18.30
N GLU A 140 10.29 -6.34 -17.95
CA GLU A 140 10.04 -5.79 -16.63
C GLU A 140 9.31 -4.44 -16.73
N PHE A 141 8.50 -4.11 -15.74
CA PHE A 141 7.85 -2.82 -15.64
C PHE A 141 8.76 -1.85 -14.88
N THR A 142 8.97 -0.67 -15.47
CA THR A 142 9.91 0.32 -14.95
C THR A 142 9.29 1.72 -15.04
N THR A 143 9.47 2.54 -14.01
CA THR A 143 9.05 3.95 -14.04
C THR A 143 10.01 4.80 -14.88
N GLU A 144 9.64 6.06 -15.18
CA GLU A 144 10.55 7.00 -15.89
C GLU A 144 11.86 7.29 -15.12
N LYS A 145 11.87 7.11 -13.80
CA LYS A 145 13.10 7.23 -12.99
C LYS A 145 13.88 5.91 -12.87
N GLY A 146 13.44 4.88 -13.62
CA GLY A 146 14.07 3.57 -13.59
C GLY A 146 13.85 2.82 -12.27
N ILE A 147 12.71 3.06 -11.59
CA ILE A 147 12.31 2.25 -10.44
C ILE A 147 11.67 0.98 -10.94
N LYS A 148 12.10 -0.17 -10.41
CA LYS A 148 11.64 -1.50 -10.77
C LYS A 148 11.75 -2.46 -9.61
N LEU A 149 11.02 -3.57 -9.66
CA LEU A 149 11.09 -4.62 -8.65
C LEU A 149 12.52 -5.15 -8.47
N GLY A 150 12.85 -5.58 -7.26
CA GLY A 150 14.16 -6.11 -6.87
C GLY A 150 15.22 -5.07 -6.50
N GLN A 151 14.97 -3.79 -6.69
CA GLN A 151 15.87 -2.73 -6.22
C GLN A 151 15.91 -2.67 -4.69
N THR A 152 17.03 -2.18 -4.14
CA THR A 152 17.16 -1.95 -2.70
C THR A 152 16.50 -0.64 -2.27
N LYS A 153 16.22 -0.51 -0.97
CA LYS A 153 15.74 0.73 -0.36
C LYS A 153 16.67 1.91 -0.67
N GLN A 154 17.98 1.70 -0.57
CA GLN A 154 18.97 2.72 -0.84
C GLN A 154 18.89 3.23 -2.28
N GLN A 155 18.80 2.34 -3.26
CA GLN A 155 18.65 2.70 -4.67
C GLN A 155 17.36 3.49 -4.95
N LEU A 156 16.27 3.19 -4.23
CA LEU A 156 15.04 3.97 -4.33
C LEU A 156 15.22 5.38 -3.77
N ILE A 157 15.81 5.51 -2.59
CA ILE A 157 16.03 6.79 -1.91
C ILE A 157 16.94 7.71 -2.73
N GLU A 158 17.95 7.17 -3.41
CA GLU A 158 18.81 7.92 -4.33
C GLU A 158 18.03 8.58 -5.48
N LYS A 159 16.96 7.92 -5.95
CA LYS A 159 16.10 8.41 -7.05
C LYS A 159 15.03 9.38 -6.58
N LEU A 160 14.40 9.12 -5.45
CA LEU A 160 13.22 9.85 -4.97
C LEU A 160 13.50 10.84 -3.84
N GLY A 161 14.66 10.71 -3.18
CA GLY A 161 15.01 11.52 -2.01
C GLY A 161 14.40 10.96 -0.72
N LYS A 162 14.57 11.72 0.37
CA LYS A 162 14.25 11.28 1.74
C LYS A 162 12.90 11.79 2.26
N CYS A 163 12.04 12.34 1.39
CA CYS A 163 10.71 12.86 1.77
C CYS A 163 9.66 11.75 1.93
N TYR A 164 10.00 10.67 2.59
CA TYR A 164 9.09 9.56 2.86
C TYR A 164 8.79 9.42 4.34
N VAL A 165 7.70 8.69 4.60
CA VAL A 165 7.39 8.15 5.92
C VAL A 165 7.58 6.65 5.87
N THR A 166 8.20 6.11 6.89
CA THR A 166 8.33 4.67 7.06
C THR A 166 7.08 4.11 7.71
N ARG A 167 6.51 3.07 7.13
CA ARG A 167 5.42 2.27 7.71
C ARG A 167 5.91 0.84 7.84
N GLU A 168 5.93 0.33 9.06
CA GLU A 168 6.26 -1.07 9.33
C GLU A 168 4.97 -1.88 9.29
N SER A 169 4.96 -2.93 8.49
CA SER A 169 3.81 -3.83 8.35
C SER A 169 3.98 -5.08 9.21
N THR A 170 5.19 -5.61 9.25
CA THR A 170 5.63 -6.77 10.05
C THR A 170 7.13 -6.69 10.27
N ASN A 171 7.72 -7.59 11.06
CA ASN A 171 9.15 -7.60 11.35
C ASN A 171 10.08 -7.70 10.12
N GLU A 172 9.57 -8.09 8.94
CA GLU A 172 10.37 -8.23 7.71
C GLU A 172 9.94 -7.29 6.57
N ASP A 173 8.75 -6.69 6.66
CA ASP A 173 8.17 -5.87 5.59
C ASP A 173 8.23 -4.38 5.97
N LEU A 174 8.89 -3.60 5.13
CA LEU A 174 9.06 -2.16 5.27
C LEU A 174 8.34 -1.46 4.12
N GLU A 175 7.58 -0.41 4.40
CA GLU A 175 6.99 0.48 3.41
C GLU A 175 7.60 1.88 3.50
N LEU A 176 8.08 2.42 2.37
CA LEU A 176 8.37 3.84 2.22
C LEU A 176 7.18 4.50 1.52
N PHE A 177 6.54 5.44 2.20
CA PHE A 177 5.36 6.14 1.73
C PHE A 177 5.67 7.62 1.48
N TYR A 178 5.42 8.07 0.24
CA TYR A 178 5.55 9.45 -0.18
C TYR A 178 4.17 10.04 -0.44
N GLN A 179 4.00 11.33 -0.19
CA GLN A 179 2.74 12.02 -0.45
C GLN A 179 2.97 13.48 -0.85
N ILE A 180 2.11 13.96 -1.76
CA ILE A 180 1.99 15.37 -2.13
C ILE A 180 0.55 15.78 -1.87
N LYS A 181 0.34 16.91 -1.19
CA LYS A 181 -0.96 17.51 -0.90
C LYS A 181 -0.91 19.01 -1.20
N LEU A 182 -2.03 19.58 -1.61
CA LEU A 182 -2.18 21.03 -1.65
C LEU A 182 -2.13 21.61 -0.21
N PRO A 183 -1.56 22.80 0.00
CA PRO A 183 -1.02 23.73 -1.01
C PRO A 183 0.40 23.39 -1.52
N ASN A 184 1.08 22.38 -0.98
CA ASN A 184 2.47 22.02 -1.29
C ASN A 184 2.54 21.04 -2.48
N ASP A 185 2.16 21.51 -3.67
CA ASP A 185 2.27 20.70 -4.89
C ASP A 185 3.74 20.47 -5.29
N SER A 186 3.94 19.53 -6.18
CA SER A 186 5.23 19.23 -6.80
C SER A 186 5.73 20.39 -7.66
N LYS A 187 7.04 20.42 -7.96
CA LYS A 187 7.62 21.40 -8.91
C LYS A 187 6.99 21.33 -10.28
N THR A 188 6.43 20.18 -10.66
CA THR A 188 5.76 19.96 -11.95
C THR A 188 4.30 20.40 -11.95
N LYS A 189 3.76 20.90 -10.85
CA LYS A 189 2.36 21.26 -10.69
C LYS A 189 1.43 20.08 -11.00
N LEU A 190 1.80 18.91 -10.48
CA LEU A 190 1.13 17.64 -10.80
C LEU A 190 -0.33 17.63 -10.34
N LEU A 191 -0.61 18.09 -9.13
CA LEU A 191 -1.96 18.14 -8.56
C LEU A 191 -2.82 19.18 -9.29
N GLU A 192 -2.31 20.39 -9.46
CA GLU A 192 -3.03 21.48 -10.15
C GLU A 192 -3.38 21.09 -11.59
N ARG A 193 -2.41 20.55 -12.35
CA ARG A 193 -2.62 20.15 -13.75
C ARG A 193 -3.65 19.04 -13.93
N ASN A 194 -3.81 18.18 -12.94
CA ASN A 194 -4.72 17.05 -13.00
C ASN A 194 -6.02 17.28 -12.22
N ASN A 195 -6.16 18.45 -11.59
CA ASN A 195 -7.28 18.76 -10.69
C ASN A 195 -7.47 17.68 -9.60
N MET A 196 -6.37 17.28 -8.96
CA MET A 196 -6.36 16.24 -7.95
C MET A 196 -5.88 16.79 -6.61
N PRO A 197 -6.47 16.36 -5.48
CA PRO A 197 -6.12 16.87 -4.16
C PRO A 197 -4.83 16.26 -3.61
N ILE A 198 -4.57 15.00 -3.94
CA ILE A 198 -3.49 14.22 -3.34
C ILE A 198 -2.87 13.29 -4.39
N TYR A 199 -1.55 13.23 -4.39
CA TYR A 199 -0.75 12.17 -5.00
C TYR A 199 -0.04 11.39 -3.92
N TYR A 200 0.06 10.07 -4.07
CA TYR A 200 0.81 9.19 -3.19
C TYR A 200 1.70 8.22 -3.96
N ALA A 201 2.72 7.72 -3.27
CA ALA A 201 3.52 6.60 -3.75
C ALA A 201 3.94 5.71 -2.57
N SER A 202 3.70 4.42 -2.69
CA SER A 202 3.98 3.37 -1.72
C SER A 202 4.98 2.39 -2.30
N TYR A 203 6.08 2.13 -1.60
CA TYR A 203 7.13 1.19 -2.01
C TYR A 203 7.37 0.19 -0.89
N LYS A 204 7.06 -1.09 -1.16
CA LYS A 204 7.12 -2.16 -0.16
C LYS A 204 8.33 -3.07 -0.38
N PHE A 205 9.13 -3.20 0.67
CA PHE A 205 10.35 -3.98 0.69
C PHE A 205 10.21 -5.20 1.59
N ARG A 206 10.80 -6.31 1.15
CA ARG A 206 11.03 -7.50 1.94
C ARG A 206 12.49 -7.89 1.81
N LYS A 207 13.20 -8.08 2.93
CA LYS A 207 14.64 -8.37 2.94
C LYS A 207 15.43 -7.38 2.07
N ASP A 208 15.14 -6.08 2.25
CA ASP A 208 15.71 -4.96 1.49
C ASP A 208 15.50 -5.01 -0.03
N LYS A 209 14.54 -5.80 -0.53
CA LYS A 209 14.19 -5.86 -1.95
C LYS A 209 12.78 -5.37 -2.20
N LEU A 210 12.63 -4.42 -3.13
CA LEU A 210 11.35 -3.90 -3.58
C LEU A 210 10.54 -5.02 -4.24
N TYR A 211 9.42 -5.42 -3.62
CA TYR A 211 8.57 -6.49 -4.15
C TYR A 211 7.21 -6.02 -4.64
N ASN A 212 6.82 -4.82 -4.23
CA ASN A 212 5.60 -4.17 -4.69
C ASN A 212 5.78 -2.65 -4.63
N PHE A 213 5.23 -1.94 -5.60
CA PHE A 213 5.07 -0.50 -5.51
C PHE A 213 3.81 -0.05 -6.22
N GLU A 214 3.27 1.05 -5.72
CA GLU A 214 2.05 1.67 -6.22
C GLU A 214 2.18 3.18 -6.13
N PHE A 215 1.68 3.90 -7.13
CA PHE A 215 1.60 5.34 -7.09
C PHE A 215 0.46 5.88 -7.95
N GLY A 216 -0.02 7.05 -7.62
CA GLY A 216 -1.09 7.70 -8.34
C GLY A 216 -1.83 8.74 -7.52
N PHE A 217 -3.04 9.05 -7.94
CA PHE A 217 -3.90 9.98 -7.24
C PHE A 217 -4.80 9.25 -6.25
N GLU A 218 -4.93 9.84 -5.06
CA GLU A 218 -5.94 9.45 -4.09
C GLU A 218 -7.22 10.24 -4.40
N TYR A 219 -8.33 9.52 -4.57
CA TYR A 219 -9.64 10.11 -4.75
C TYR A 219 -10.22 10.49 -3.38
N PRO A 220 -10.91 11.63 -3.28
CA PRO A 220 -11.56 12.07 -2.03
C PRO A 220 -12.72 11.17 -1.60
#